data_72d69ed0b6872096c13b13bb8fc89501
#
_entry.id   72d69ed0b6872096c13b13bb8fc89501
#
_cell.length_a   1.000
_cell.length_b   1.000
_cell.length_c   1.000
_cell.angle_alpha   90.00
_cell.angle_beta   90.00
_cell.angle_gamma   90.00
#
_symmetry.space_group_name_H-M   'P 1'
#
loop_
_entity.id
_entity.type
_entity.pdbx_description
1 polymer ?
#
loop_
_entity_poly.entity_id
_entity_poly.type
_entity_poly.pdbx_seq_one_letter_code
_entity_poly.pdbx_strand_id
1 'polypeptide(L)'
;MSEIDKSNSNKFFIKESSNDYISPSSIVKYYEYKDNPVIEATVMSYKPRGNNNNWIKLNKNQFRNKITGEVRTYESKNHSNRNDNIQNIKRSQQRLVHLIRNNFSNPKQLKFHIVLTFAEPVYNYDVAVDYWKVFRNRLKARFPNIQFIAIFEYYTKGKYKNSIHIHLLLLPFYNHINREIIKHYWNFGYVHFKDFNSNTATYFVKSDTLHLYPKGKRLYTKTKLITMPVVKEMSIKKFEKKVKDYDCTSRKGIDLMAIDNGIEKCVNRITYFNYIKKDKKEM
;
A
#
# COMPACT_ATOMS: atom_id res chain seq x y z
N MET A 1 40.89 17.41 29.87
CA MET A 1 39.49 17.13 30.25
C MET A 1 38.76 16.89 28.95
N SER A 2 38.49 15.63 28.66
CA SER A 2 37.87 15.17 27.39
C SER A 2 36.35 15.32 27.48
N GLU A 3 35.78 16.01 26.51
CA GLU A 3 34.32 16.10 26.32
C GLU A 3 33.74 14.70 26.09
N ILE A 4 32.82 14.32 26.94
CA ILE A 4 32.03 13.09 26.80
C ILE A 4 30.93 13.39 25.79
N ASP A 5 31.09 12.86 24.60
CA ASP A 5 30.08 12.89 23.53
C ASP A 5 28.85 12.07 23.95
N LYS A 6 27.79 12.75 24.39
CA LYS A 6 26.51 12.17 24.78
C LYS A 6 25.60 11.98 23.57
N SER A 7 26.04 11.23 22.55
CA SER A 7 25.14 10.75 21.50
C SER A 7 24.67 9.32 21.77
N ASN A 8 23.93 9.11 22.87
CA ASN A 8 23.18 7.88 23.09
C ASN A 8 21.94 7.86 22.19
N SER A 9 22.15 7.67 20.89
CA SER A 9 21.05 7.34 19.99
C SER A 9 20.71 5.87 20.15
N ASN A 10 19.59 5.55 20.82
CA ASN A 10 19.02 4.22 20.86
C ASN A 10 18.90 3.69 19.42
N LYS A 11 19.80 2.76 19.03
CA LYS A 11 19.73 2.13 17.72
C LYS A 11 18.64 1.07 17.75
N PHE A 12 17.59 1.28 16.94
CA PHE A 12 16.55 0.29 16.71
C PHE A 12 16.86 -0.51 15.45
N PHE A 13 16.63 -1.82 15.51
CA PHE A 13 16.75 -2.71 14.36
C PHE A 13 15.70 -3.83 14.43
N ILE A 14 15.55 -4.57 13.34
CA ILE A 14 14.54 -5.61 13.19
C ILE A 14 15.24 -6.95 13.04
N LYS A 15 14.80 -7.94 13.83
CA LYS A 15 15.15 -9.37 13.68
C LYS A 15 13.92 -10.17 13.25
N GLU A 16 14.10 -11.27 12.53
CA GLU A 16 13.05 -12.27 12.40
C GLU A 16 12.81 -12.92 13.78
N SER A 17 11.55 -13.04 14.16
CA SER A 17 11.21 -13.65 15.44
C SER A 17 11.27 -15.17 15.31
N SER A 18 12.09 -15.80 16.14
CA SER A 18 12.12 -17.27 16.30
C SER A 18 11.07 -17.78 17.29
N ASN A 19 10.36 -16.88 17.96
CA ASN A 19 9.41 -17.23 19.01
C ASN A 19 7.97 -16.99 18.55
N ASP A 20 7.17 -18.02 18.67
CA ASP A 20 5.75 -18.03 18.28
C ASP A 20 4.80 -17.55 19.38
N TYR A 21 5.31 -17.18 20.53
CA TYR A 21 4.49 -16.76 21.65
C TYR A 21 3.80 -15.42 21.39
N ILE A 22 2.49 -15.41 21.53
CA ILE A 22 1.65 -14.21 21.48
C ILE A 22 1.12 -13.95 22.89
N SER A 23 1.46 -12.79 23.45
CA SER A 23 0.97 -12.41 24.78
C SER A 23 -0.56 -12.26 24.79
N PRO A 24 -1.26 -12.74 25.85
CA PRO A 24 -2.70 -12.53 26.03
C PRO A 24 -3.12 -11.05 26.03
N SER A 25 -2.20 -10.14 26.36
CA SER A 25 -2.42 -8.68 26.32
C SER A 25 -2.22 -8.07 24.95
N SER A 26 -1.82 -8.85 23.95
CA SER A 26 -1.58 -8.37 22.59
C SER A 26 -2.85 -7.79 21.97
N ILE A 27 -2.63 -6.74 21.14
CA ILE A 27 -3.67 -6.10 20.35
C ILE A 27 -3.53 -6.55 18.91
N VAL A 28 -4.66 -6.90 18.32
CA VAL A 28 -4.76 -7.29 16.93
C VAL A 28 -5.36 -6.16 16.13
N LYS A 29 -4.63 -5.69 15.13
CA LYS A 29 -5.14 -4.82 14.07
C LYS A 29 -5.32 -5.65 12.82
N TYR A 30 -6.51 -5.62 12.21
CA TYR A 30 -6.80 -6.43 11.04
C TYR A 30 -7.60 -5.67 9.99
N TYR A 31 -7.47 -6.14 8.74
CA TYR A 31 -8.18 -5.64 7.58
C TYR A 31 -9.27 -6.63 7.18
N GLU A 32 -10.50 -6.13 7.02
CA GLU A 32 -11.61 -6.83 6.39
C GLU A 32 -11.81 -6.25 5.00
N TYR A 33 -11.74 -7.11 4.00
CA TYR A 33 -11.93 -6.72 2.61
C TYR A 33 -13.37 -6.97 2.17
N LYS A 34 -13.89 -6.08 1.34
CA LYS A 34 -15.22 -6.24 0.77
C LYS A 34 -15.23 -7.43 -0.18
N ASP A 35 -16.23 -8.29 -0.04
CA ASP A 35 -16.44 -9.47 -0.90
C ASP A 35 -15.19 -10.38 -1.07
N ASN A 36 -14.33 -10.40 -0.07
CA ASN A 36 -13.10 -11.19 -0.07
C ASN A 36 -13.03 -12.01 1.23
N PRO A 37 -12.86 -13.33 1.15
CA PRO A 37 -12.79 -14.21 2.31
C PRO A 37 -11.50 -14.06 3.13
N VAL A 38 -10.60 -13.17 2.73
CA VAL A 38 -9.28 -12.99 3.36
C VAL A 38 -9.34 -11.98 4.51
N ILE A 39 -8.66 -12.29 5.61
CA ILE A 39 -8.34 -11.37 6.70
C ILE A 39 -6.83 -11.25 6.80
N GLU A 40 -6.31 -10.04 6.75
CA GLU A 40 -4.91 -9.74 7.07
C GLU A 40 -4.84 -9.13 8.46
N ALA A 41 -4.09 -9.76 9.35
CA ALA A 41 -3.97 -9.33 10.73
C ALA A 41 -2.52 -9.05 11.12
N THR A 42 -2.35 -8.06 11.97
CA THR A 42 -1.09 -7.72 12.63
C THR A 42 -1.31 -7.77 14.12
N VAL A 43 -0.59 -8.66 14.80
CA VAL A 43 -0.61 -8.80 16.25
C VAL A 43 0.62 -8.10 16.80
N MET A 44 0.43 -7.22 17.77
CA MET A 44 1.52 -6.50 18.44
C MET A 44 1.50 -6.85 19.92
N SER A 45 2.63 -7.29 20.45
CA SER A 45 2.78 -7.59 21.88
C SER A 45 2.65 -6.34 22.75
N TYR A 46 2.97 -5.19 22.18
CA TYR A 46 2.83 -3.89 22.80
C TYR A 46 2.21 -2.90 21.78
N LYS A 47 1.13 -2.23 22.17
CA LYS A 47 0.62 -1.10 21.40
C LYS A 47 1.59 0.07 21.62
N PRO A 48 2.35 0.49 20.62
CA PRO A 48 3.10 1.72 20.77
C PRO A 48 2.12 2.78 21.28
N ARG A 49 2.39 3.38 22.43
CA ARG A 49 1.59 4.53 22.88
C ARG A 49 1.58 5.46 21.69
N GLY A 50 0.41 5.58 21.07
CA GLY A 50 0.24 6.47 19.93
C GLY A 50 0.86 7.78 20.35
N ASN A 51 1.60 8.44 19.46
CA ASN A 51 2.22 9.73 19.76
C ASN A 51 1.33 10.42 20.75
N ASN A 52 1.82 10.60 22.01
CA ASN A 52 1.10 11.38 22.97
C ASN A 52 0.72 12.62 22.21
N ASN A 53 -0.58 12.84 21.95
CA ASN A 53 -1.07 13.98 21.17
C ASN A 53 -0.84 15.30 21.92
N ASN A 54 0.28 15.35 22.65
CA ASN A 54 0.77 16.54 23.35
C ASN A 54 1.33 17.59 22.39
N TRP A 55 1.50 17.21 21.11
CA TRP A 55 1.99 18.13 20.10
C TRP A 55 0.84 18.64 19.22
N ILE A 56 0.60 19.97 19.26
CA ILE A 56 -0.32 20.67 18.36
C ILE A 56 0.49 21.19 17.19
N LYS A 57 0.01 20.94 15.97
CA LYS A 57 0.56 21.53 14.76
C LYS A 57 0.19 23.01 14.71
N LEU A 58 1.18 23.89 14.71
CA LEU A 58 0.99 25.34 14.57
C LEU A 58 0.94 25.75 13.09
N ASN A 59 1.85 25.19 12.28
CA ASN A 59 1.92 25.42 10.84
C ASN A 59 2.57 24.22 10.13
N LYS A 60 2.96 24.37 8.85
CA LYS A 60 3.53 23.28 8.05
C LYS A 60 4.74 22.62 8.71
N ASN A 61 5.56 23.39 9.41
CA ASN A 61 6.85 22.94 9.93
C ASN A 61 6.97 23.04 11.46
N GLN A 62 5.99 23.62 12.19
CA GLN A 62 6.08 23.84 13.62
C GLN A 62 5.01 23.12 14.40
N PHE A 63 5.41 22.57 15.53
CA PHE A 63 4.56 21.85 16.47
C PHE A 63 4.86 22.35 17.88
N ARG A 64 3.82 22.58 18.69
CA ARG A 64 3.91 22.98 20.09
C ARG A 64 3.48 21.85 20.99
N ASN A 65 4.27 21.57 22.03
CA ASN A 65 3.86 20.65 23.08
C ASN A 65 2.78 21.29 23.95
N LYS A 66 1.66 20.62 24.17
CA LYS A 66 0.52 21.10 24.96
C LYS A 66 0.84 21.26 26.44
N ILE A 67 1.76 20.45 26.96
CA ILE A 67 2.09 20.39 28.38
C ILE A 67 3.24 21.35 28.70
N THR A 68 4.33 21.28 27.93
CA THR A 68 5.55 22.02 28.19
C THR A 68 5.59 23.37 27.48
N GLY A 69 4.72 23.65 26.54
CA GLY A 69 4.76 24.84 25.68
C GLY A 69 5.89 24.85 24.65
N GLU A 70 6.79 23.88 24.67
CA GLU A 70 7.95 23.79 23.78
C GLU A 70 7.50 23.81 22.32
N VAL A 71 8.16 24.63 21.50
CA VAL A 71 7.94 24.68 20.05
C VAL A 71 9.10 24.00 19.34
N ARG A 72 8.80 23.01 18.52
CA ARG A 72 9.79 22.34 17.66
C ARG A 72 9.52 22.67 16.21
N THR A 73 10.59 23.03 15.51
CA THR A 73 10.57 23.21 14.07
C THR A 73 11.13 21.94 13.40
N TYR A 74 10.38 21.39 12.48
CA TYR A 74 10.81 20.26 11.68
C TYR A 74 11.23 20.74 10.30
N GLU A 75 12.48 20.57 9.98
CA GLU A 75 12.93 20.76 8.60
C GLU A 75 12.39 19.62 7.72
N SER A 76 11.66 19.96 6.68
CA SER A 76 11.27 18.94 5.70
C SER A 76 12.53 18.53 4.93
N LYS A 77 12.93 17.28 5.04
CA LYS A 77 14.01 16.75 4.18
C LYS A 77 13.58 16.90 2.73
N ASN A 78 14.34 17.68 1.98
CA ASN A 78 14.15 17.83 0.54
C ASN A 78 14.69 16.58 -0.16
N HIS A 79 13.81 15.66 -0.52
CA HIS A 79 14.17 14.49 -1.33
C HIS A 79 14.09 14.83 -2.82
N SER A 80 15.11 14.46 -3.60
CA SER A 80 15.17 14.72 -5.05
C SER A 80 14.19 13.85 -5.82
N ASN A 81 13.99 12.62 -5.37
CA ASN A 81 13.05 11.66 -5.94
C ASN A 81 12.37 10.82 -4.84
N ARG A 82 11.52 9.85 -5.23
CA ARG A 82 10.82 9.00 -4.28
C ARG A 82 11.75 8.04 -3.53
N ASN A 83 12.85 7.65 -4.13
CA ASN A 83 13.77 6.67 -3.54
C ASN A 83 14.38 7.18 -2.23
N ASP A 84 14.53 8.51 -2.09
CA ASP A 84 15.01 9.14 -0.87
C ASP A 84 14.05 9.03 0.31
N ASN A 85 12.79 8.61 0.06
CA ASN A 85 11.77 8.42 1.09
C ASN A 85 11.14 7.03 1.02
N ILE A 86 11.94 6.01 1.21
CA ILE A 86 11.56 4.60 1.12
C ILE A 86 10.31 4.25 1.96
N GLN A 87 10.18 4.82 3.15
CA GLN A 87 9.04 4.53 4.03
C GLN A 87 7.70 4.99 3.44
N ASN A 88 7.67 6.18 2.84
CA ASN A 88 6.45 6.69 2.20
C ASN A 88 6.11 5.91 0.93
N ILE A 89 7.13 5.47 0.22
CA ILE A 89 6.95 4.62 -0.96
C ILE A 89 6.34 3.27 -0.57
N LYS A 90 6.92 2.59 0.42
CA LYS A 90 6.39 1.32 0.95
C LYS A 90 4.94 1.46 1.43
N ARG A 91 4.62 2.55 2.15
CA ARG A 91 3.24 2.84 2.56
C ARG A 91 2.30 3.04 1.36
N SER A 92 2.76 3.73 0.31
CA SER A 92 1.98 3.95 -0.90
C SER A 92 1.70 2.63 -1.64
N GLN A 93 2.68 1.74 -1.73
CA GLN A 93 2.54 0.41 -2.30
C GLN A 93 1.57 -0.47 -1.49
N GLN A 94 1.72 -0.51 -0.17
CA GLN A 94 0.79 -1.25 0.70
C GLN A 94 -0.64 -0.75 0.55
N ARG A 95 -0.84 0.58 0.50
CA ARG A 95 -2.17 1.16 0.24
C ARG A 95 -2.73 0.72 -1.11
N LEU A 96 -1.91 0.65 -2.16
CA LEU A 96 -2.33 0.17 -3.47
C LEU A 96 -2.79 -1.30 -3.40
N VAL A 97 -2.02 -2.17 -2.73
CA VAL A 97 -2.40 -3.58 -2.51
C VAL A 97 -3.75 -3.68 -1.81
N HIS A 98 -3.94 -2.95 -0.71
CA HIS A 98 -5.21 -2.95 0.02
C HIS A 98 -6.37 -2.42 -0.83
N LEU A 99 -6.15 -1.38 -1.65
CA LEU A 99 -7.16 -0.87 -2.58
C LEU A 99 -7.57 -1.92 -3.61
N ILE A 100 -6.59 -2.62 -4.20
CA ILE A 100 -6.86 -3.67 -5.20
C ILE A 100 -7.62 -4.82 -4.54
N ARG A 101 -7.15 -5.34 -3.42
CA ARG A 101 -7.81 -6.43 -2.70
C ARG A 101 -9.22 -6.07 -2.24
N ASN A 102 -9.46 -4.83 -1.83
CA ASN A 102 -10.79 -4.42 -1.35
C ASN A 102 -11.83 -4.25 -2.46
N ASN A 103 -11.39 -3.92 -3.67
CA ASN A 103 -12.35 -3.53 -4.72
C ASN A 103 -12.38 -4.48 -5.92
N PHE A 104 -11.38 -5.35 -6.07
CA PHE A 104 -11.24 -6.21 -7.27
C PHE A 104 -11.20 -7.70 -6.96
N SER A 105 -11.44 -8.12 -5.72
CA SER A 105 -11.34 -9.54 -5.33
C SER A 105 -12.62 -10.35 -5.53
N ASN A 106 -13.77 -9.71 -5.73
CA ASN A 106 -15.00 -10.42 -5.97
C ASN A 106 -14.91 -11.25 -7.28
N PRO A 107 -14.96 -12.62 -7.23
CA PRO A 107 -14.80 -13.45 -8.41
C PRO A 107 -15.97 -13.32 -9.40
N LYS A 108 -17.16 -12.96 -8.91
CA LYS A 108 -18.37 -12.79 -9.71
C LYS A 108 -18.45 -11.44 -10.43
N GLN A 109 -17.57 -10.51 -10.08
CA GLN A 109 -17.58 -9.17 -10.65
C GLN A 109 -16.75 -9.11 -11.92
N LEU A 110 -17.33 -8.59 -13.00
CA LEU A 110 -16.58 -8.29 -14.22
C LEU A 110 -15.50 -7.25 -13.90
N LYS A 111 -14.28 -7.55 -14.30
CA LYS A 111 -13.10 -6.70 -14.07
C LYS A 111 -12.10 -6.90 -15.19
N PHE A 112 -11.35 -5.85 -15.48
CA PHE A 112 -10.30 -5.90 -16.48
C PHE A 112 -8.97 -5.45 -15.88
N HIS A 113 -7.90 -6.16 -16.23
CA HIS A 113 -6.53 -5.72 -16.09
C HIS A 113 -5.99 -5.41 -17.47
N ILE A 114 -5.76 -4.14 -17.75
CA ILE A 114 -5.39 -3.62 -19.07
C ILE A 114 -4.03 -2.96 -18.95
N VAL A 115 -3.16 -3.21 -19.94
CA VAL A 115 -1.91 -2.48 -20.09
C VAL A 115 -2.04 -1.58 -21.31
N LEU A 116 -1.93 -0.29 -21.08
CA LEU A 116 -1.96 0.76 -22.10
C LEU A 116 -0.51 1.17 -22.38
N THR A 117 -0.08 1.00 -23.62
CA THR A 117 1.25 1.41 -24.10
C THR A 117 1.12 2.51 -25.15
N PHE A 118 2.18 3.24 -25.36
CA PHE A 118 2.23 4.30 -26.36
C PHE A 118 2.82 3.78 -27.67
N ALA A 119 2.38 4.33 -28.81
CA ALA A 119 2.93 3.98 -30.13
C ALA A 119 4.42 4.32 -30.19
N GLU A 120 4.78 5.52 -29.71
CA GLU A 120 6.15 5.93 -29.47
C GLU A 120 6.45 5.91 -27.96
N PRO A 121 7.66 5.49 -27.53
CA PRO A 121 7.99 5.36 -26.13
C PRO A 121 7.97 6.72 -25.41
N VAL A 122 7.18 6.81 -24.34
CA VAL A 122 7.04 8.00 -23.51
C VAL A 122 7.88 7.82 -22.23
N TYR A 123 8.85 8.71 -22.03
CA TYR A 123 9.76 8.70 -20.88
C TYR A 123 9.39 9.76 -19.83
N ASN A 124 8.70 10.83 -20.27
CA ASN A 124 8.30 11.91 -19.39
C ASN A 124 6.98 11.56 -18.68
N TYR A 125 7.02 11.60 -17.34
CA TYR A 125 5.85 11.29 -16.51
C TYR A 125 4.66 12.20 -16.78
N ASP A 126 4.87 13.51 -16.95
CA ASP A 126 3.78 14.48 -17.13
C ASP A 126 3.10 14.27 -18.48
N VAL A 127 3.87 13.96 -19.52
CA VAL A 127 3.34 13.61 -20.85
C VAL A 127 2.46 12.36 -20.77
N ALA A 128 2.92 11.32 -20.08
CA ALA A 128 2.12 10.10 -19.87
C ALA A 128 0.81 10.40 -19.11
N VAL A 129 0.88 11.28 -18.10
CA VAL A 129 -0.30 11.72 -17.34
C VAL A 129 -1.26 12.51 -18.21
N ASP A 130 -0.79 13.31 -19.14
CA ASP A 130 -1.68 14.10 -20.02
C ASP A 130 -2.42 13.18 -21.00
N TYR A 131 -1.76 12.22 -21.62
CA TYR A 131 -2.44 11.17 -22.41
C TYR A 131 -3.48 10.41 -21.58
N TRP A 132 -3.11 10.04 -20.35
CA TRP A 132 -4.04 9.40 -19.43
C TRP A 132 -5.26 10.28 -19.12
N LYS A 133 -5.10 11.59 -18.89
CA LYS A 133 -6.21 12.51 -18.63
C LYS A 133 -7.17 12.57 -19.81
N VAL A 134 -6.67 12.64 -21.04
CA VAL A 134 -7.50 12.65 -22.25
C VAL A 134 -8.33 11.36 -22.34
N PHE A 135 -7.66 10.20 -22.25
CA PHE A 135 -8.34 8.90 -22.27
C PHE A 135 -9.39 8.77 -21.14
N ARG A 136 -8.99 9.07 -19.91
CA ARG A 136 -9.88 9.03 -18.76
C ARG A 136 -11.12 9.89 -18.93
N ASN A 137 -10.95 11.09 -19.47
CA ASN A 137 -12.06 12.03 -19.66
C ASN A 137 -13.03 11.51 -20.72
N ARG A 138 -12.53 11.02 -21.85
CA ARG A 138 -13.35 10.38 -22.89
C ARG A 138 -14.13 9.18 -22.32
N LEU A 139 -13.46 8.31 -21.60
CA LEU A 139 -14.06 7.13 -20.99
C LEU A 139 -15.15 7.50 -19.97
N LYS A 140 -14.88 8.49 -19.11
CA LYS A 140 -15.85 8.98 -18.12
C LYS A 140 -17.02 9.74 -18.72
N ALA A 141 -16.83 10.46 -19.79
CA ALA A 141 -17.93 11.13 -20.52
C ALA A 141 -18.97 10.10 -21.01
N ARG A 142 -18.50 8.94 -21.50
CA ARG A 142 -19.39 7.85 -21.94
C ARG A 142 -19.88 6.96 -20.82
N PHE A 143 -19.07 6.74 -19.77
CA PHE A 143 -19.34 5.85 -18.65
C PHE A 143 -19.07 6.58 -17.32
N PRO A 144 -20.00 7.46 -16.85
CA PRO A 144 -19.75 8.32 -15.68
C PRO A 144 -19.42 7.57 -14.39
N ASN A 145 -20.02 6.38 -14.20
CA ASN A 145 -19.88 5.57 -12.99
C ASN A 145 -18.73 4.55 -13.06
N ILE A 146 -17.91 4.60 -14.10
CA ILE A 146 -16.76 3.68 -14.24
C ILE A 146 -15.80 3.85 -13.09
N GLN A 147 -15.35 2.72 -12.54
CA GLN A 147 -14.40 2.69 -11.44
C GLN A 147 -13.07 2.13 -11.91
N PHE A 148 -11.98 2.74 -11.50
CA PHE A 148 -10.65 2.30 -11.91
C PHE A 148 -9.55 2.68 -10.92
N ILE A 149 -8.44 1.94 -11.04
CA ILE A 149 -7.10 2.33 -10.57
C ILE A 149 -6.19 2.34 -11.79
N ALA A 150 -5.51 3.46 -12.06
CA ALA A 150 -4.49 3.56 -13.08
C ALA A 150 -3.12 3.72 -12.41
N ILE A 151 -2.19 2.84 -12.75
CA ILE A 151 -0.86 2.73 -12.16
C ILE A 151 0.14 3.04 -13.27
N PHE A 152 1.00 4.03 -13.05
CA PHE A 152 2.06 4.38 -13.99
C PHE A 152 3.29 3.55 -13.64
N GLU A 153 3.78 2.75 -14.57
CA GLU A 153 4.93 1.88 -14.36
C GLU A 153 5.98 2.10 -15.45
N TYR A 154 7.26 2.02 -15.07
CA TYR A 154 8.38 2.10 -16.01
C TYR A 154 8.82 0.70 -16.42
N TYR A 155 9.16 0.51 -17.68
CA TYR A 155 9.80 -0.72 -18.13
C TYR A 155 11.19 -0.87 -17.50
N THR A 156 11.47 -2.06 -16.96
CA THR A 156 12.77 -2.37 -16.32
C THR A 156 13.80 -2.90 -17.31
N LYS A 157 13.35 -3.49 -18.42
CA LYS A 157 14.18 -4.22 -19.37
C LYS A 157 13.73 -3.98 -20.81
N GLY A 158 14.57 -4.41 -21.77
CA GLY A 158 14.28 -4.42 -23.20
C GLY A 158 14.47 -3.08 -23.90
N LYS A 159 14.06 -3.03 -25.16
CA LYS A 159 14.23 -1.86 -26.06
C LYS A 159 13.61 -0.58 -25.49
N TYR A 160 12.52 -0.71 -24.74
CA TYR A 160 11.76 0.42 -24.17
C TYR A 160 12.06 0.67 -22.69
N LYS A 161 13.23 0.22 -22.19
CA LYS A 161 13.66 0.46 -20.81
C LYS A 161 13.48 1.93 -20.43
N ASN A 162 12.95 2.17 -19.22
CA ASN A 162 12.62 3.49 -18.66
C ASN A 162 11.49 4.25 -19.35
N SER A 163 10.85 3.71 -20.40
CA SER A 163 9.60 4.29 -20.89
C SER A 163 8.43 3.87 -19.99
N ILE A 164 7.35 4.64 -20.04
CA ILE A 164 6.18 4.48 -19.20
C ILE A 164 5.12 3.67 -19.94
N HIS A 165 4.43 2.81 -19.20
CA HIS A 165 3.16 2.22 -19.57
C HIS A 165 2.18 2.32 -18.40
N ILE A 166 0.90 2.18 -18.68
CA ILE A 166 -0.15 2.37 -17.69
C ILE A 166 -0.88 1.04 -17.48
N HIS A 167 -0.86 0.52 -16.25
CA HIS A 167 -1.76 -0.54 -15.86
C HIS A 167 -3.08 0.05 -15.40
N LEU A 168 -4.13 -0.33 -16.07
CA LEU A 168 -5.50 0.06 -15.75
C LEU A 168 -6.26 -1.13 -15.19
N LEU A 169 -6.61 -1.05 -13.92
CA LEU A 169 -7.56 -1.97 -13.30
C LEU A 169 -8.93 -1.32 -13.37
N LEU A 170 -9.85 -1.95 -14.08
CA LEU A 170 -11.14 -1.39 -14.42
C LEU A 170 -12.27 -2.27 -13.89
N LEU A 171 -13.24 -1.63 -13.21
CA LEU A 171 -14.53 -2.23 -12.85
C LEU A 171 -15.60 -1.58 -13.74
N PRO A 172 -16.07 -2.26 -14.78
CA PRO A 172 -17.16 -1.75 -15.57
C PRO A 172 -18.45 -1.82 -14.75
N PHE A 173 -19.12 -0.69 -14.64
CA PHE A 173 -20.46 -0.64 -14.04
C PHE A 173 -21.53 -1.14 -15.03
N TYR A 174 -21.20 -1.14 -16.31
CA TYR A 174 -22.07 -1.51 -17.40
C TYR A 174 -21.51 -2.72 -18.17
N ASN A 175 -22.36 -3.70 -18.44
CA ASN A 175 -21.99 -4.96 -19.12
C ASN A 175 -21.52 -4.77 -20.56
N HIS A 176 -21.77 -3.60 -21.18
CA HIS A 176 -21.37 -3.32 -22.56
C HIS A 176 -19.99 -2.66 -22.69
N ILE A 177 -19.25 -2.46 -21.62
CA ILE A 177 -17.82 -2.10 -21.73
C ILE A 177 -17.07 -3.36 -22.14
N ASN A 178 -16.51 -3.35 -23.34
CA ASN A 178 -15.74 -4.43 -23.92
C ASN A 178 -14.35 -3.99 -24.39
N ARG A 179 -13.60 -4.92 -24.95
CA ARG A 179 -12.23 -4.67 -25.39
C ARG A 179 -12.16 -3.63 -26.50
N GLU A 180 -13.09 -3.66 -27.44
CA GLU A 180 -13.09 -2.78 -28.61
C GLU A 180 -13.37 -1.31 -28.20
N ILE A 181 -14.26 -1.11 -27.25
CA ILE A 181 -14.52 0.22 -26.68
C ILE A 181 -13.25 0.80 -26.04
N ILE A 182 -12.53 0.00 -25.25
CA ILE A 182 -11.30 0.48 -24.60
C ILE A 182 -10.24 0.81 -25.65
N LYS A 183 -10.06 -0.02 -26.67
CA LYS A 183 -9.14 0.25 -27.78
C LYS A 183 -9.52 1.52 -28.56
N HIS A 184 -10.80 1.72 -28.80
CA HIS A 184 -11.28 2.92 -29.50
C HIS A 184 -10.95 4.22 -28.73
N TYR A 185 -11.13 4.21 -27.41
CA TYR A 185 -10.83 5.40 -26.59
C TYR A 185 -9.32 5.60 -26.34
N TRP A 186 -8.52 4.51 -26.30
CA TRP A 186 -7.06 4.56 -26.22
C TRP A 186 -6.45 4.58 -27.62
N ASN A 187 -6.43 5.72 -28.25
CA ASN A 187 -5.89 5.91 -29.59
C ASN A 187 -4.43 6.41 -29.63
N PHE A 188 -3.69 6.22 -28.52
CA PHE A 188 -2.31 6.69 -28.38
C PHE A 188 -1.27 5.57 -28.54
N GLY A 189 -1.74 4.34 -28.75
CA GLY A 189 -0.88 3.16 -28.89
C GLY A 189 -1.64 1.87 -28.74
N TYR A 190 -1.03 0.88 -28.06
CA TYR A 190 -1.56 -0.47 -27.97
C TYR A 190 -2.27 -0.75 -26.64
N VAL A 191 -3.25 -1.65 -26.69
CA VAL A 191 -4.06 -2.09 -25.55
C VAL A 191 -3.91 -3.60 -25.38
N HIS A 192 -3.33 -4.02 -24.26
CA HIS A 192 -3.17 -5.43 -23.93
C HIS A 192 -4.03 -5.79 -22.72
N PHE A 193 -4.83 -6.85 -22.84
CA PHE A 193 -5.64 -7.37 -21.74
C PHE A 193 -4.89 -8.51 -21.06
N LYS A 194 -4.77 -8.44 -19.75
CA LYS A 194 -4.15 -9.45 -18.90
C LYS A 194 -5.18 -10.10 -18.01
N ASP A 195 -4.91 -11.34 -17.62
CA ASP A 195 -5.73 -12.03 -16.64
C ASP A 195 -5.63 -11.35 -15.28
N PHE A 196 -6.75 -11.27 -14.61
CA PHE A 196 -6.81 -10.77 -13.24
C PHE A 196 -6.81 -11.96 -12.28
N ASN A 197 -5.75 -12.12 -11.48
CA ASN A 197 -5.58 -13.20 -10.53
C ASN A 197 -5.23 -12.67 -9.12
N SER A 198 -5.11 -13.58 -8.15
CA SER A 198 -4.78 -13.27 -6.75
C SER A 198 -3.46 -12.51 -6.60
N ASN A 199 -2.51 -12.72 -7.51
CA ASN A 199 -1.19 -12.07 -7.47
C ASN A 199 -1.19 -10.68 -8.09
N THR A 200 -2.27 -10.26 -8.77
CA THR A 200 -2.33 -8.95 -9.44
C THR A 200 -2.09 -7.80 -8.46
N ALA A 201 -2.57 -7.91 -7.23
CA ALA A 201 -2.37 -6.87 -6.22
C ALA A 201 -0.88 -6.72 -5.82
N THR A 202 -0.18 -7.83 -5.64
CA THR A 202 1.23 -7.84 -5.21
C THR A 202 2.20 -7.57 -6.36
N TYR A 203 1.77 -7.77 -7.60
CA TYR A 203 2.55 -7.48 -8.79
C TYR A 203 3.09 -6.04 -8.82
N PHE A 204 2.33 -5.08 -8.28
CA PHE A 204 2.69 -3.66 -8.27
C PHE A 204 3.60 -3.25 -7.10
N VAL A 205 4.03 -4.20 -6.26
CA VAL A 205 4.97 -3.96 -5.16
C VAL A 205 6.40 -4.20 -5.65
N LYS A 206 6.85 -3.37 -6.60
CA LYS A 206 8.21 -3.42 -7.14
C LYS A 206 9.02 -2.23 -6.64
N SER A 207 10.31 -2.46 -6.40
CA SER A 207 11.25 -1.42 -5.97
C SER A 207 12.11 -0.86 -7.11
N ASP A 208 12.31 -1.65 -8.16
CA ASP A 208 13.38 -1.45 -9.15
C ASP A 208 13.26 -0.16 -9.97
N THR A 209 12.04 0.34 -10.15
CA THR A 209 11.78 1.55 -10.95
C THR A 209 11.36 2.76 -10.14
N LEU A 210 11.31 2.65 -8.81
CA LEU A 210 10.81 3.74 -7.96
C LEU A 210 11.67 5.00 -8.02
N HIS A 211 12.97 4.84 -8.28
CA HIS A 211 13.90 5.94 -8.48
C HIS A 211 13.62 6.78 -9.73
N LEU A 212 12.90 6.23 -10.70
CA LEU A 212 12.52 6.94 -11.94
C LEU A 212 11.34 7.89 -11.73
N TYR A 213 10.57 7.75 -10.66
CA TYR A 213 9.43 8.62 -10.39
C TYR A 213 9.89 10.01 -9.92
N PRO A 214 9.46 11.09 -10.58
CA PRO A 214 9.80 12.43 -10.14
C PRO A 214 9.21 12.74 -8.76
N LYS A 215 9.85 13.68 -8.05
CA LYS A 215 9.40 14.15 -6.74
C LYS A 215 7.94 14.62 -6.80
N GLY A 216 7.14 14.24 -5.79
CA GLY A 216 5.75 14.65 -5.67
C GLY A 216 4.77 13.95 -6.61
N LYS A 217 5.23 13.16 -7.58
CA LYS A 217 4.35 12.40 -8.48
C LYS A 217 3.79 11.15 -7.79
N ARG A 218 2.57 10.77 -8.17
CA ARG A 218 1.85 9.64 -7.58
C ARG A 218 2.15 8.36 -8.32
N LEU A 219 2.25 7.24 -7.61
CA LEU A 219 2.37 5.91 -8.24
C LEU A 219 1.12 5.54 -9.03
N TYR A 220 -0.05 5.97 -8.56
CA TYR A 220 -1.34 5.61 -9.15
C TYR A 220 -2.37 6.74 -8.99
N THR A 221 -3.40 6.68 -9.79
CA THR A 221 -4.63 7.46 -9.65
C THR A 221 -5.82 6.51 -9.52
N LYS A 222 -6.91 6.95 -8.88
CA LYS A 222 -8.11 6.13 -8.72
C LYS A 222 -9.37 6.98 -8.74
N THR A 223 -10.52 6.37 -9.02
CA THR A 223 -11.83 6.98 -8.85
C THR A 223 -12.20 7.07 -7.36
N LYS A 224 -13.12 7.98 -7.05
CA LYS A 224 -13.54 8.25 -5.66
C LYS A 224 -14.15 7.02 -4.98
N LEU A 225 -14.92 6.22 -5.71
CA LEU A 225 -15.63 5.04 -5.19
C LEU A 225 -14.72 3.85 -4.87
N ILE A 226 -13.50 3.82 -5.36
CA ILE A 226 -12.49 2.84 -4.94
C ILE A 226 -12.04 3.18 -3.52
N THR A 227 -12.32 2.31 -2.56
CA THR A 227 -12.14 2.56 -1.13
C THR A 227 -11.11 1.62 -0.48
N MET A 228 -10.55 2.06 0.63
CA MET A 228 -9.71 1.21 1.48
C MET A 228 -10.57 0.19 2.22
N PRO A 229 -10.01 -0.97 2.62
CA PRO A 229 -10.68 -1.92 3.49
C PRO A 229 -10.96 -1.30 4.86
N VAL A 230 -11.91 -1.90 5.57
CA VAL A 230 -12.19 -1.52 6.96
C VAL A 230 -11.06 -2.04 7.84
N VAL A 231 -10.52 -1.16 8.68
CA VAL A 231 -9.49 -1.50 9.67
C VAL A 231 -10.15 -1.56 11.04
N LYS A 232 -9.95 -2.68 11.74
CA LYS A 232 -10.47 -2.90 13.09
C LYS A 232 -9.35 -3.27 14.05
N GLU A 233 -9.56 -2.97 15.32
CA GLU A 233 -8.67 -3.38 16.42
C GLU A 233 -9.48 -4.15 17.46
N MET A 234 -8.90 -5.21 18.00
CA MET A 234 -9.49 -5.97 19.12
C MET A 234 -8.41 -6.71 19.92
N SER A 235 -8.80 -7.24 21.09
CA SER A 235 -7.93 -8.13 21.87
C SER A 235 -7.73 -9.46 21.15
N ILE A 236 -6.60 -10.12 21.42
CA ILE A 236 -6.28 -11.41 20.81
C ILE A 236 -7.39 -12.46 21.08
N LYS A 237 -7.93 -12.54 22.30
CA LYS A 237 -9.01 -13.48 22.64
C LYS A 237 -10.26 -13.31 21.78
N LYS A 238 -10.64 -12.06 21.46
CA LYS A 238 -11.77 -11.79 20.56
C LYS A 238 -11.44 -12.13 19.12
N PHE A 239 -10.21 -11.88 18.72
CA PHE A 239 -9.75 -12.18 17.37
C PHE A 239 -9.69 -13.68 17.09
N GLU A 240 -9.17 -14.48 18.01
CA GLU A 240 -9.14 -15.95 17.90
C GLU A 240 -10.53 -16.55 17.71
N LYS A 241 -11.53 -16.04 18.44
CA LYS A 241 -12.94 -16.43 18.24
C LYS A 241 -13.43 -16.06 16.84
N LYS A 242 -13.04 -14.87 16.34
CA LYS A 242 -13.44 -14.39 15.02
C LYS A 242 -12.88 -15.25 13.88
N VAL A 243 -11.62 -15.71 13.99
CA VAL A 243 -10.96 -16.48 12.94
C VAL A 243 -11.10 -17.99 13.10
N LYS A 244 -11.96 -18.46 13.98
CA LYS A 244 -12.19 -19.90 14.24
C LYS A 244 -12.52 -20.68 12.96
N ASP A 245 -13.31 -20.06 12.06
CA ASP A 245 -13.72 -20.65 10.78
C ASP A 245 -12.82 -20.24 9.62
N TYR A 246 -11.57 -19.89 9.91
CA TYR A 246 -10.56 -19.48 8.93
C TYR A 246 -9.32 -20.37 9.07
N ASP A 247 -8.66 -20.63 7.95
CA ASP A 247 -7.34 -21.25 7.90
C ASP A 247 -6.26 -20.17 7.87
N CYS A 248 -5.24 -20.32 8.71
CA CYS A 248 -4.07 -19.46 8.66
C CYS A 248 -3.17 -19.91 7.52
N THR A 249 -3.07 -19.10 6.47
CA THR A 249 -2.30 -19.42 5.26
C THR A 249 -0.87 -18.93 5.31
N SER A 250 -0.59 -17.92 6.12
CA SER A 250 0.78 -17.48 6.37
C SER A 250 0.91 -16.79 7.71
N ARG A 251 2.10 -16.95 8.31
CA ARG A 251 2.52 -16.32 9.55
C ARG A 251 3.96 -15.85 9.41
N LYS A 252 4.22 -14.59 9.82
CA LYS A 252 5.58 -14.05 9.86
C LYS A 252 5.74 -13.18 11.11
N GLY A 253 6.68 -13.53 11.97
CA GLY A 253 7.04 -12.76 13.17
C GLY A 253 8.26 -11.89 12.93
N ILE A 254 8.27 -10.69 13.50
CA ILE A 254 9.43 -9.82 13.59
C ILE A 254 9.56 -9.25 15.00
N ASP A 255 10.77 -9.16 15.50
CA ASP A 255 11.10 -8.51 16.76
C ASP A 255 11.74 -7.14 16.49
N LEU A 256 11.16 -6.10 17.07
CA LEU A 256 11.76 -4.78 17.12
C LEU A 256 12.72 -4.74 18.31
N MET A 257 13.99 -4.65 18.03
CA MET A 257 15.07 -4.64 19.00
C MET A 257 15.56 -3.23 19.27
N ALA A 258 15.97 -2.97 20.48
CA ALA A 258 16.74 -1.78 20.84
C ALA A 258 18.06 -2.21 21.49
N ILE A 259 19.09 -1.40 21.34
CA ILE A 259 20.35 -1.55 22.09
C ILE A 259 20.27 -0.56 23.25
N ASP A 260 20.33 -1.08 24.47
CA ASP A 260 20.36 -0.32 25.70
C ASP A 260 21.62 -0.75 26.49
N ASN A 261 22.55 0.18 26.71
CA ASN A 261 23.85 -0.07 27.36
C ASN A 261 24.61 -1.29 26.80
N GLY A 262 24.59 -1.47 25.47
CA GLY A 262 25.26 -2.60 24.81
C GLY A 262 24.45 -3.92 24.82
N ILE A 263 23.30 -3.96 25.49
CA ILE A 263 22.45 -5.15 25.59
C ILE A 263 21.29 -5.03 24.59
N GLU A 264 21.10 -6.07 23.76
CA GLU A 264 19.96 -6.17 22.87
C GLU A 264 18.68 -6.50 23.64
N LYS A 265 17.66 -5.70 23.49
CA LYS A 265 16.35 -5.86 24.16
C LYS A 265 15.22 -5.84 23.15
N CYS A 266 14.36 -6.86 23.20
CA CYS A 266 13.14 -6.86 22.41
C CYS A 266 12.13 -5.87 23.01
N VAL A 267 11.83 -4.80 22.28
CA VAL A 267 10.91 -3.75 22.72
C VAL A 267 9.49 -3.94 22.19
N ASN A 268 9.34 -4.67 21.08
CA ASN A 268 8.03 -5.06 20.57
C ASN A 268 8.16 -6.29 19.66
N ARG A 269 7.15 -7.12 19.68
CA ARG A 269 7.00 -8.24 18.74
C ARG A 269 5.78 -7.99 17.88
N ILE A 270 5.96 -8.12 16.58
CA ILE A 270 4.90 -7.92 15.59
C ILE A 270 4.77 -9.22 14.80
N THR A 271 3.59 -9.82 14.82
CA THR A 271 3.31 -11.01 14.01
C THR A 271 2.23 -10.69 12.98
N TYR A 272 2.53 -10.99 11.73
CA TYR A 272 1.63 -10.85 10.59
C TYR A 272 0.97 -12.18 10.30
N PHE A 273 -0.33 -12.15 10.04
CA PHE A 273 -1.12 -13.31 9.67
C PHE A 273 -1.95 -13.04 8.45
N ASN A 274 -2.08 -14.04 7.60
CA ASN A 274 -3.11 -14.09 6.58
C ASN A 274 -4.04 -15.27 6.85
N TYR A 275 -5.33 -15.01 6.81
CA TYR A 275 -6.37 -16.00 7.02
C TYR A 275 -7.28 -16.05 5.81
N ILE A 276 -7.72 -17.24 5.43
CA ILE A 276 -8.74 -17.47 4.40
C ILE A 276 -9.91 -18.21 5.06
N LYS A 277 -11.12 -17.75 4.79
CA LYS A 277 -12.33 -18.41 5.29
C LYS A 277 -12.41 -19.83 4.74
N LYS A 278 -12.68 -20.81 5.62
CA LYS A 278 -12.87 -22.20 5.24
C LYS A 278 -14.07 -22.31 4.29
N ASP A 279 -13.90 -23.05 3.19
CA ASP A 279 -15.04 -23.39 2.36
C ASP A 279 -15.97 -24.29 3.19
N LYS A 280 -17.24 -23.90 3.27
CA LYS A 280 -18.25 -24.83 3.77
C LYS A 280 -18.28 -25.99 2.78
N LYS A 281 -17.66 -27.12 3.16
CA LYS A 281 -17.95 -28.37 2.46
C LYS A 281 -19.45 -28.54 2.56
N GLU A 282 -20.12 -28.60 1.42
CA GLU A 282 -21.50 -29.04 1.33
C GLU A 282 -21.54 -30.45 2.00
N MET A 283 -22.23 -30.51 3.13
CA MET A 283 -22.59 -31.79 3.75
C MET A 283 -23.79 -32.36 3.02
#